data_c8da5d3c052cc29e6e5ad0da1add3dfc
#
_entry.id   c8da5d3c052cc29e6e5ad0da1add3dfc
#
_cell.length_a   1.000
_cell.length_b   1.000
_cell.length_c   1.000
_cell.angle_alpha   90.00
_cell.angle_beta   90.00
_cell.angle_gamma   90.00
#
_symmetry.space_group_name_H-M   'P 1'
#
loop_
_entity.id
_entity.type
_entity.pdbx_description
1 polymer ?
#
loop_
_entity_poly.entity_id
_entity_poly.type
_entity_poly.pdbx_seq_one_letter_code
_entity_poly.pdbx_strand_id
1 'polypeptide(L)'
;MKKLTLLICFILISAIIDARQVEQYTIFELELKGPSAGNPFTDVQLSAEFRLMNRSIFCEGFYDGDGIYRIRFMPDQTGEWTYSTKSNIPQLDSKKGSIKCTNPSAGNHGPVKIRNTFDFGYADETPFYPVGTTCYAWVHQPEELVNQTLATIGNTAFNKIRMTVMPKNYDVYINNEPPFYPFEGSKEKGWDFFRPNPDFFRNFERRILELQKIGVEADVILFHPYDFGKWNLDKMNSEEASLYLSYLIARISSFRNVWWSMANEYDIMRKTDEEWEKYFRVIQTYDPYGHLCSIHNGMAWYNHSKPWITHLSIQTAYLQDIQDWRELYKKPVVIDECVYEGNIPNDWGNLTAEEMVNRFWISYCRGAYCTHGETYIHRENILWWSKGGKLYGKSPERIAFLHRIMTEAPAEGVYPLHNQWNKETQLIKDREWYLYYYGNSQQAMARIMLPKELKFRLEVIDAWNMTITPVAGEFSGRTEIPLPGRPYVAVRAKVINEN
;
A
#
# COMPACT_ATOMS: atom_id res chain seq x y z
N MET A 1 -70.36 -46.63 12.46
CA MET A 1 -69.27 -46.32 11.53
C MET A 1 -68.76 -44.94 11.89
N LYS A 2 -67.65 -44.84 12.66
CA LYS A 2 -67.02 -43.55 13.03
C LYS A 2 -65.87 -43.31 12.05
N LYS A 3 -65.98 -42.20 11.28
CA LYS A 3 -64.92 -41.71 10.41
C LYS A 3 -63.85 -41.05 11.25
N LEU A 4 -62.63 -41.58 11.26
CA LEU A 4 -61.43 -41.02 11.84
C LEU A 4 -60.80 -40.07 10.83
N THR A 5 -60.81 -38.76 11.06
CA THR A 5 -60.14 -37.79 10.21
C THR A 5 -58.73 -37.60 10.73
N LEU A 6 -57.77 -38.03 9.94
CA LEU A 6 -56.30 -37.89 10.23
C LEU A 6 -55.87 -36.47 9.85
N LEU A 7 -55.55 -35.66 10.82
CA LEU A 7 -54.99 -34.32 10.64
C LEU A 7 -53.46 -34.41 10.51
N ILE A 8 -52.94 -34.29 9.29
CA ILE A 8 -51.48 -34.25 9.06
C ILE A 8 -50.99 -32.82 9.29
N CYS A 9 -50.37 -32.57 10.42
CA CYS A 9 -49.61 -31.36 10.67
C CYS A 9 -48.28 -31.39 9.92
N PHE A 10 -48.16 -30.59 8.86
CA PHE A 10 -46.88 -30.26 8.25
C PHE A 10 -46.10 -29.33 9.20
N ILE A 11 -45.13 -29.86 9.93
CA ILE A 11 -44.15 -29.07 10.67
C ILE A 11 -43.14 -28.57 9.62
N LEU A 12 -43.26 -27.33 9.23
CA LEU A 12 -42.19 -26.61 8.52
C LEU A 12 -41.03 -26.42 9.48
N ILE A 13 -40.06 -27.32 9.41
CA ILE A 13 -38.76 -27.11 10.04
C ILE A 13 -38.05 -26.04 9.20
N SER A 14 -38.20 -24.79 9.60
CA SER A 14 -37.33 -23.72 9.14
C SER A 14 -35.95 -24.03 9.70
N ALA A 15 -35.06 -24.56 8.87
CA ALA A 15 -33.64 -24.60 9.21
C ALA A 15 -33.19 -23.16 9.42
N ILE A 16 -32.99 -22.77 10.66
CA ILE A 16 -32.30 -21.54 11.01
C ILE A 16 -30.87 -21.74 10.51
N ILE A 17 -30.58 -21.30 9.29
CA ILE A 17 -29.21 -21.15 8.81
C ILE A 17 -28.64 -20.01 9.65
N ASP A 18 -27.84 -20.37 10.66
CA ASP A 18 -27.14 -19.39 11.47
C ASP A 18 -26.22 -18.62 10.55
N ALA A 19 -26.56 -17.35 10.26
CA ALA A 19 -25.80 -16.52 9.34
C ALA A 19 -24.40 -16.31 9.94
N ARG A 20 -23.35 -16.71 9.21
CA ARG A 20 -21.97 -16.47 9.64
C ARG A 20 -21.79 -14.99 9.91
N GLN A 21 -21.28 -14.64 11.09
CA GLN A 21 -20.94 -13.26 11.43
C GLN A 21 -19.57 -12.92 10.91
N VAL A 22 -19.46 -11.74 10.30
CA VAL A 22 -18.21 -11.18 9.75
C VAL A 22 -18.18 -9.69 10.11
N GLU A 23 -17.05 -9.21 10.56
CA GLU A 23 -16.84 -7.79 10.82
C GLU A 23 -16.66 -7.03 9.50
N GLN A 24 -17.19 -5.81 9.39
CA GLN A 24 -16.97 -4.91 8.26
C GLN A 24 -15.45 -4.76 7.97
N TYR A 25 -15.09 -4.77 6.70
CA TYR A 25 -13.70 -4.75 6.22
C TYR A 25 -12.83 -5.94 6.65
N THR A 26 -13.47 -7.07 7.00
CA THR A 26 -12.76 -8.34 7.19
C THR A 26 -13.20 -9.36 6.14
N ILE A 27 -12.45 -10.43 6.01
CA ILE A 27 -12.64 -11.41 4.95
C ILE A 27 -13.70 -12.44 5.36
N PHE A 28 -14.76 -12.57 4.57
CA PHE A 28 -15.57 -13.76 4.50
C PHE A 28 -15.00 -14.68 3.42
N GLU A 29 -14.82 -15.96 3.74
CA GLU A 29 -14.38 -16.96 2.76
C GLU A 29 -15.42 -18.08 2.64
N LEU A 30 -15.82 -18.35 1.42
CA LEU A 30 -16.66 -19.47 1.02
C LEU A 30 -15.78 -20.56 0.39
N GLU A 31 -15.74 -21.74 1.01
CA GLU A 31 -15.05 -22.91 0.49
C GLU A 31 -16.04 -23.85 -0.18
N LEU A 32 -15.70 -24.32 -1.38
CA LEU A 32 -16.48 -25.24 -2.20
C LEU A 32 -15.60 -26.37 -2.71
N LYS A 33 -16.19 -27.55 -2.90
CA LYS A 33 -15.52 -28.73 -3.49
C LYS A 33 -15.96 -28.90 -4.93
N GLY A 34 -15.00 -29.08 -5.85
CA GLY A 34 -15.24 -29.24 -7.28
C GLY A 34 -14.19 -30.14 -7.93
N PRO A 35 -14.16 -30.19 -9.27
CA PRO A 35 -13.24 -31.05 -10.01
C PRO A 35 -11.78 -30.61 -9.82
N SER A 36 -10.86 -31.60 -9.83
CA SER A 36 -9.41 -31.39 -9.83
C SER A 36 -8.74 -31.94 -11.11
N ALA A 37 -9.50 -32.58 -12.01
CA ALA A 37 -9.00 -33.09 -13.28
C ALA A 37 -8.94 -31.97 -14.33
N GLY A 38 -8.09 -32.13 -15.35
CA GLY A 38 -7.88 -31.12 -16.39
C GLY A 38 -6.99 -29.96 -15.92
N ASN A 39 -7.33 -28.74 -16.28
CA ASN A 39 -6.73 -27.53 -15.74
C ASN A 39 -7.77 -26.69 -14.98
N PRO A 40 -7.96 -26.91 -13.68
CA PRO A 40 -8.97 -26.19 -12.90
C PRO A 40 -8.81 -24.67 -12.90
N PHE A 41 -7.62 -24.14 -13.17
CA PHE A 41 -7.35 -22.69 -13.22
C PHE A 41 -7.94 -22.03 -14.47
N THR A 42 -8.14 -22.78 -15.56
CA THR A 42 -8.66 -22.27 -16.83
C THR A 42 -10.03 -22.86 -17.20
N ASP A 43 -10.26 -24.13 -16.84
CA ASP A 43 -11.46 -24.87 -17.26
C ASP A 43 -12.68 -24.54 -16.39
N VAL A 44 -12.45 -24.04 -15.17
CA VAL A 44 -13.52 -23.76 -14.20
C VAL A 44 -13.69 -22.25 -14.03
N GLN A 45 -14.89 -21.79 -14.32
CA GLN A 45 -15.34 -20.43 -14.00
C GLN A 45 -16.14 -20.48 -12.71
N LEU A 46 -15.81 -19.61 -11.77
CA LEU A 46 -16.51 -19.49 -10.50
C LEU A 46 -16.54 -18.04 -10.06
N SER A 47 -17.72 -17.55 -9.71
CA SER A 47 -17.89 -16.22 -9.10
C SER A 47 -19.06 -16.25 -8.11
N ALA A 48 -19.23 -15.22 -7.33
CA ALA A 48 -20.43 -15.00 -6.51
C ALA A 48 -20.88 -13.55 -6.57
N GLU A 49 -22.19 -13.36 -6.58
CA GLU A 49 -22.84 -12.10 -6.33
C GLU A 49 -23.18 -12.03 -4.83
N PHE A 50 -22.64 -11.02 -4.15
CA PHE A 50 -23.00 -10.65 -2.79
C PHE A 50 -23.93 -9.45 -2.81
N ARG A 51 -25.11 -9.58 -2.16
CA ARG A 51 -26.16 -8.57 -2.25
C ARG A 51 -26.60 -8.08 -0.88
N LEU A 52 -26.66 -6.77 -0.73
CA LEU A 52 -27.26 -6.07 0.39
C LEU A 52 -28.30 -5.08 -0.15
N MET A 53 -29.59 -5.32 0.11
CA MET A 53 -30.69 -4.52 -0.46
C MET A 53 -30.57 -4.42 -1.99
N ASN A 54 -30.38 -3.21 -2.53
CA ASN A 54 -30.27 -2.92 -3.97
C ASN A 54 -28.83 -2.90 -4.47
N ARG A 55 -27.83 -3.20 -3.63
CA ARG A 55 -26.41 -3.19 -3.97
C ARG A 55 -25.90 -4.60 -4.18
N SER A 56 -25.10 -4.78 -5.21
CA SER A 56 -24.41 -6.04 -5.51
C SER A 56 -22.92 -5.82 -5.64
N ILE A 57 -22.15 -6.76 -5.09
CA ILE A 57 -20.70 -6.86 -5.29
C ILE A 57 -20.44 -8.24 -5.89
N PHE A 58 -19.67 -8.27 -6.98
CA PHE A 58 -19.27 -9.51 -7.65
C PHE A 58 -17.85 -9.85 -7.29
N CYS A 59 -17.62 -11.06 -6.77
CA CYS A 59 -16.31 -11.56 -6.41
C CYS A 59 -15.99 -12.80 -7.22
N GLU A 60 -14.82 -12.82 -7.86
CA GLU A 60 -14.32 -14.00 -8.57
C GLU A 60 -13.81 -15.04 -7.57
N GLY A 61 -14.06 -16.31 -7.90
CA GLY A 61 -13.52 -17.44 -7.20
C GLY A 61 -12.18 -17.90 -7.80
N PHE A 62 -11.47 -18.71 -7.06
CA PHE A 62 -10.21 -19.29 -7.49
C PHE A 62 -10.05 -20.73 -7.03
N TYR A 63 -9.29 -21.50 -7.78
CA TYR A 63 -8.88 -22.85 -7.41
C TYR A 63 -7.70 -22.80 -6.41
N ASP A 64 -7.82 -23.50 -5.30
CA ASP A 64 -6.82 -23.50 -4.22
C ASP A 64 -6.11 -24.85 -4.03
N GLY A 65 -6.16 -25.71 -5.07
CA GLY A 65 -5.57 -27.06 -5.00
C GLY A 65 -6.55 -28.13 -4.47
N ASP A 66 -6.26 -29.39 -4.70
CA ASP A 66 -6.95 -30.58 -4.15
C ASP A 66 -8.48 -30.57 -4.31
N GLY A 67 -8.98 -29.98 -5.41
CA GLY A 67 -10.42 -29.86 -5.67
C GLY A 67 -11.12 -28.81 -4.80
N ILE A 68 -10.37 -27.93 -4.14
CA ILE A 68 -10.91 -26.84 -3.32
C ILE A 68 -10.98 -25.57 -4.16
N TYR A 69 -12.13 -24.91 -4.13
CA TYR A 69 -12.40 -23.60 -4.72
C TYR A 69 -12.81 -22.64 -3.64
N ARG A 70 -12.35 -21.41 -3.71
CA ARG A 70 -12.65 -20.36 -2.72
C ARG A 70 -13.20 -19.12 -3.40
N ILE A 71 -14.11 -18.45 -2.71
CA ILE A 71 -14.53 -17.08 -3.03
C ILE A 71 -14.34 -16.26 -1.77
N ARG A 72 -13.68 -15.11 -1.89
CA ARG A 72 -13.46 -14.17 -0.79
C ARG A 72 -14.27 -12.91 -1.00
N PHE A 73 -14.84 -12.44 0.08
CA PHE A 73 -15.65 -11.22 0.10
C PHE A 73 -15.31 -10.38 1.33
N MET A 74 -15.15 -9.10 1.14
CA MET A 74 -14.95 -8.12 2.20
C MET A 74 -16.19 -7.22 2.27
N PRO A 75 -17.12 -7.44 3.22
CA PRO A 75 -18.28 -6.57 3.37
C PRO A 75 -17.84 -5.19 3.82
N ASP A 76 -18.28 -4.17 3.09
CA ASP A 76 -17.97 -2.77 3.33
C ASP A 76 -19.13 -1.96 3.92
N GLN A 77 -20.21 -2.65 4.26
CA GLN A 77 -21.39 -2.09 4.92
C GLN A 77 -22.01 -3.12 5.87
N THR A 78 -22.40 -2.67 7.05
CA THR A 78 -23.12 -3.49 8.04
C THR A 78 -24.51 -3.90 7.54
N GLY A 79 -24.96 -5.09 7.94
CA GLY A 79 -26.26 -5.62 7.55
C GLY A 79 -26.20 -7.09 7.17
N GLU A 80 -27.30 -7.59 6.65
CA GLU A 80 -27.41 -8.97 6.19
C GLU A 80 -27.18 -9.06 4.68
N TRP A 81 -26.00 -9.57 4.31
CA TRP A 81 -25.64 -9.86 2.93
C TRP A 81 -26.07 -11.25 2.56
N THR A 82 -26.69 -11.40 1.40
CA THR A 82 -26.96 -12.70 0.78
C THR A 82 -25.97 -12.95 -0.35
N TYR A 83 -25.68 -14.21 -0.64
CA TYR A 83 -24.85 -14.54 -1.81
C TYR A 83 -25.44 -15.67 -2.64
N SER A 84 -25.08 -15.69 -3.91
CA SER A 84 -25.33 -16.78 -4.85
C SER A 84 -24.13 -16.97 -5.76
N THR A 85 -23.63 -18.21 -5.87
CA THR A 85 -22.53 -18.55 -6.79
C THR A 85 -23.02 -18.76 -8.19
N LYS A 86 -22.13 -18.49 -9.16
CA LYS A 86 -22.28 -18.80 -10.59
C LYS A 86 -21.06 -19.56 -11.06
N SER A 87 -21.27 -20.69 -11.73
CA SER A 87 -20.19 -21.51 -12.25
C SER A 87 -20.64 -22.30 -13.50
N ASN A 88 -19.68 -22.66 -14.37
CA ASN A 88 -19.87 -23.64 -15.43
C ASN A 88 -19.87 -25.09 -14.91
N ILE A 89 -19.58 -25.30 -13.62
CA ILE A 89 -19.57 -26.61 -12.94
C ILE A 89 -20.79 -26.71 -12.02
N PRO A 90 -21.71 -27.66 -12.22
CA PRO A 90 -22.95 -27.79 -11.45
C PRO A 90 -22.73 -27.93 -9.92
N GLN A 91 -21.61 -28.54 -9.51
CA GLN A 91 -21.26 -28.70 -8.10
C GLN A 91 -20.91 -27.37 -7.40
N LEU A 92 -20.49 -26.35 -8.17
CA LEU A 92 -20.09 -25.03 -7.67
C LEU A 92 -21.17 -23.98 -7.91
N ASP A 93 -22.11 -24.25 -8.85
CA ASP A 93 -23.14 -23.31 -9.24
C ASP A 93 -24.30 -23.21 -8.26
N SER A 94 -24.95 -22.02 -8.23
CA SER A 94 -26.21 -21.76 -7.51
C SER A 94 -26.14 -22.04 -6.00
N LYS A 95 -24.96 -22.00 -5.38
CA LYS A 95 -24.81 -22.11 -3.92
C LYS A 95 -25.24 -20.79 -3.28
N LYS A 96 -26.10 -20.87 -2.28
CA LYS A 96 -26.68 -19.67 -1.62
C LYS A 96 -26.43 -19.70 -0.12
N GLY A 97 -26.38 -18.50 0.45
CA GLY A 97 -26.29 -18.33 1.90
C GLY A 97 -26.42 -16.86 2.30
N SER A 98 -26.24 -16.58 3.57
CA SER A 98 -26.24 -15.23 4.12
C SER A 98 -25.10 -15.01 5.10
N ILE A 99 -24.74 -13.75 5.28
CA ILE A 99 -23.66 -13.26 6.14
C ILE A 99 -24.20 -12.06 6.91
N LYS A 100 -24.07 -12.06 8.22
CA LYS A 100 -24.35 -10.87 9.04
C LYS A 100 -23.07 -10.05 9.22
N CYS A 101 -22.97 -8.92 8.52
CA CYS A 101 -21.89 -7.98 8.71
C CYS A 101 -22.15 -7.11 9.94
N THR A 102 -21.19 -7.08 10.87
CA THR A 102 -21.21 -6.28 12.10
C THR A 102 -20.31 -5.05 11.96
N ASN A 103 -20.40 -4.10 12.90
CA ASN A 103 -19.51 -2.95 12.94
C ASN A 103 -18.04 -3.36 13.04
N PRO A 104 -17.12 -2.54 12.50
CA PRO A 104 -15.70 -2.78 12.63
C PRO A 104 -15.24 -2.63 14.09
N SER A 105 -14.23 -3.41 14.48
CA SER A 105 -13.56 -3.27 15.78
C SER A 105 -12.67 -2.02 15.80
N ALA A 106 -12.29 -1.58 16.99
CA ALA A 106 -11.36 -0.49 17.17
C ALA A 106 -10.03 -0.77 16.43
N GLY A 107 -9.59 0.19 15.63
CA GLY A 107 -8.39 0.06 14.78
C GLY A 107 -8.63 -0.60 13.41
N ASN A 108 -9.84 -1.07 13.11
CA ASN A 108 -10.21 -1.49 11.77
C ASN A 108 -10.92 -0.33 11.04
N HIS A 109 -10.14 0.48 10.36
CA HIS A 109 -10.59 1.68 9.62
C HIS A 109 -11.00 1.37 8.16
N GLY A 110 -10.93 0.10 7.75
CA GLY A 110 -11.15 -0.31 6.36
C GLY A 110 -9.94 -0.03 5.45
N PRO A 111 -10.09 -0.21 4.12
CA PRO A 111 -9.02 0.04 3.17
C PRO A 111 -8.67 1.53 3.05
N VAL A 112 -7.41 1.81 2.73
CA VAL A 112 -6.97 3.17 2.41
C VAL A 112 -7.49 3.59 1.04
N LYS A 113 -7.96 4.83 0.93
CA LYS A 113 -8.53 5.45 -0.27
C LYS A 113 -7.92 6.84 -0.49
N ILE A 114 -8.20 7.42 -1.66
CA ILE A 114 -7.91 8.83 -1.91
C ILE A 114 -8.88 9.69 -1.09
N ARG A 115 -8.33 10.64 -0.37
CA ARG A 115 -9.03 11.65 0.40
C ARG A 115 -8.64 13.04 -0.11
N ASN A 116 -9.60 13.96 -0.24
CA ASN A 116 -9.33 15.36 -0.61
C ASN A 116 -8.44 15.55 -1.85
N THR A 117 -8.55 14.75 -2.88
CA THR A 117 -7.76 14.79 -4.13
C THR A 117 -6.28 14.44 -3.95
N PHE A 118 -5.62 14.93 -2.90
CA PHE A 118 -4.17 14.88 -2.75
C PHE A 118 -3.69 14.08 -1.54
N ASP A 119 -4.61 13.65 -0.69
CA ASP A 119 -4.32 12.96 0.54
C ASP A 119 -4.87 11.53 0.53
N PHE A 120 -4.40 10.74 1.49
CA PHE A 120 -4.93 9.42 1.76
C PHE A 120 -5.72 9.41 3.07
N GLY A 121 -6.71 8.57 3.15
CA GLY A 121 -7.48 8.28 4.35
C GLY A 121 -8.06 6.87 4.27
N TYR A 122 -8.41 6.33 5.40
CA TYR A 122 -9.13 5.07 5.47
C TYR A 122 -10.59 5.21 5.01
N ALA A 123 -11.28 4.10 4.83
CA ALA A 123 -12.67 4.09 4.40
C ALA A 123 -13.63 4.78 5.39
N ASP A 124 -13.23 4.94 6.65
CA ASP A 124 -13.96 5.69 7.70
C ASP A 124 -13.54 7.16 7.80
N GLU A 125 -12.85 7.70 6.81
CA GLU A 125 -12.33 9.07 6.71
C GLU A 125 -11.19 9.42 7.68
N THR A 126 -10.72 8.48 8.50
CA THR A 126 -9.51 8.68 9.32
C THR A 126 -8.31 8.99 8.41
N PRO A 127 -7.58 10.09 8.62
CA PRO A 127 -6.42 10.42 7.82
C PRO A 127 -5.36 9.32 7.85
N PHE A 128 -4.77 9.04 6.70
CA PHE A 128 -3.64 8.13 6.56
C PHE A 128 -2.45 8.88 5.94
N TYR A 129 -1.34 8.91 6.67
CA TYR A 129 -0.10 9.52 6.22
C TYR A 129 0.91 8.42 5.88
N PRO A 130 1.08 8.05 4.60
CA PRO A 130 2.01 7.00 4.21
C PRO A 130 3.45 7.34 4.59
N VAL A 131 4.06 6.48 5.38
CA VAL A 131 5.49 6.45 5.63
C VAL A 131 5.98 5.09 5.18
N GLY A 132 6.41 5.03 3.93
CA GLY A 132 6.77 3.77 3.27
C GLY A 132 8.18 3.29 3.62
N THR A 133 8.38 1.98 3.45
CA THR A 133 9.71 1.36 3.34
C THR A 133 9.72 0.30 2.25
N THR A 134 10.90 0.04 1.67
CA THR A 134 11.08 -0.97 0.63
C THR A 134 11.76 -2.20 1.18
N CYS A 135 11.12 -3.37 1.01
CA CYS A 135 11.70 -4.69 1.25
C CYS A 135 11.22 -5.63 0.15
N TYR A 136 11.82 -5.56 -1.04
CA TYR A 136 11.25 -6.16 -2.25
C TYR A 136 10.94 -7.64 -2.12
N ALA A 137 11.89 -8.47 -1.68
CA ALA A 137 11.77 -9.92 -1.67
C ALA A 137 11.68 -10.54 -0.25
N TRP A 138 11.25 -9.77 0.74
CA TRP A 138 11.16 -10.26 2.13
C TRP A 138 10.19 -11.44 2.28
N VAL A 139 9.13 -11.50 1.49
CA VAL A 139 8.13 -12.58 1.49
C VAL A 139 8.70 -13.93 1.03
N HIS A 140 9.83 -13.90 0.32
CA HIS A 140 10.51 -15.07 -0.24
C HIS A 140 11.68 -15.55 0.62
N GLN A 141 11.80 -15.00 1.83
CA GLN A 141 12.88 -15.36 2.74
C GLN A 141 12.49 -16.52 3.68
N PRO A 142 13.49 -17.17 4.31
CA PRO A 142 13.23 -18.14 5.39
C PRO A 142 12.39 -17.50 6.51
N GLU A 143 11.58 -18.33 7.18
CA GLU A 143 10.61 -17.89 8.20
C GLU A 143 11.24 -17.06 9.33
N GLU A 144 12.46 -17.39 9.74
CA GLU A 144 13.19 -16.65 10.78
C GLU A 144 13.44 -15.20 10.36
N LEU A 145 13.89 -14.98 9.10
CA LEU A 145 14.16 -13.65 8.58
C LEU A 145 12.86 -12.86 8.36
N VAL A 146 11.80 -13.54 7.91
CA VAL A 146 10.47 -12.94 7.80
C VAL A 146 9.97 -12.44 9.15
N ASN A 147 10.05 -13.27 10.19
CA ASN A 147 9.63 -12.89 11.55
C ASN A 147 10.45 -11.73 12.10
N GLN A 148 11.76 -11.70 11.81
CA GLN A 148 12.62 -10.58 12.17
C GLN A 148 12.21 -9.30 11.44
N THR A 149 11.84 -9.38 10.15
CA THR A 149 11.36 -8.25 9.35
C THR A 149 10.08 -7.67 9.93
N LEU A 150 9.10 -8.53 10.24
CA LEU A 150 7.83 -8.10 10.86
C LEU A 150 8.05 -7.44 12.21
N ALA A 151 8.91 -8.02 13.06
CA ALA A 151 9.27 -7.44 14.35
C ALA A 151 9.98 -6.08 14.19
N THR A 152 10.84 -5.93 13.20
CA THR A 152 11.53 -4.66 12.91
C THR A 152 10.53 -3.60 12.47
N ILE A 153 9.65 -3.90 11.49
CA ILE A 153 8.61 -2.96 11.02
C ILE A 153 7.69 -2.55 12.15
N GLY A 154 7.20 -3.51 12.96
CA GLY A 154 6.30 -3.24 14.08
C GLY A 154 6.89 -2.33 15.18
N ASN A 155 8.20 -2.11 15.18
CA ASN A 155 8.90 -1.19 16.09
C ASN A 155 9.30 0.14 15.42
N THR A 156 8.82 0.42 14.22
CA THR A 156 9.08 1.67 13.48
C THR A 156 7.76 2.41 13.20
N ALA A 157 7.85 3.58 12.57
CA ALA A 157 6.67 4.30 12.07
C ALA A 157 6.30 3.91 10.63
N PHE A 158 6.97 2.93 10.04
CA PHE A 158 6.64 2.50 8.69
C PHE A 158 5.28 1.81 8.68
N ASN A 159 4.36 2.38 7.91
CA ASN A 159 2.98 1.93 7.78
C ASN A 159 2.62 1.48 6.37
N LYS A 160 3.58 1.45 5.45
CA LYS A 160 3.47 0.94 4.08
C LYS A 160 4.77 0.23 3.69
N ILE A 161 4.68 -0.96 3.08
CA ILE A 161 5.84 -1.70 2.58
C ILE A 161 5.67 -2.03 1.10
N ARG A 162 6.70 -1.73 0.29
CA ARG A 162 6.77 -2.17 -1.11
C ARG A 162 7.38 -3.56 -1.19
N MET A 163 6.67 -4.48 -1.84
CA MET A 163 7.03 -5.89 -1.93
C MET A 163 6.63 -6.50 -3.27
N THR A 164 7.48 -7.38 -3.82
CA THR A 164 7.24 -8.03 -5.10
C THR A 164 6.49 -9.35 -4.94
N VAL A 165 5.54 -9.63 -5.85
CA VAL A 165 4.91 -10.95 -5.93
C VAL A 165 5.94 -11.97 -6.42
N MET A 166 6.61 -11.69 -7.53
CA MET A 166 7.63 -12.59 -8.08
C MET A 166 8.96 -12.48 -7.33
N PRO A 167 9.73 -13.58 -7.20
CA PRO A 167 11.08 -13.52 -6.68
C PRO A 167 11.94 -12.52 -7.44
N LYS A 168 12.78 -11.78 -6.74
CA LYS A 168 13.67 -10.77 -7.32
C LYS A 168 15.11 -11.24 -7.29
N ASN A 169 15.77 -11.22 -8.46
CA ASN A 169 17.20 -11.45 -8.61
C ASN A 169 17.92 -10.12 -8.81
N TYR A 170 19.04 -9.92 -8.12
CA TYR A 170 19.87 -8.74 -8.29
C TYR A 170 21.33 -9.03 -7.90
N ASP A 171 22.30 -8.28 -8.46
CA ASP A 171 23.73 -8.53 -8.32
C ASP A 171 24.37 -7.89 -7.08
N VAL A 172 23.68 -6.98 -6.41
CA VAL A 172 24.18 -6.29 -5.20
C VAL A 172 23.90 -7.06 -3.90
N TYR A 173 23.31 -8.24 -3.97
CA TYR A 173 23.11 -9.13 -2.83
C TYR A 173 23.15 -10.61 -3.23
N ILE A 174 23.42 -11.49 -2.27
CA ILE A 174 23.37 -12.94 -2.50
C ILE A 174 21.91 -13.37 -2.65
N ASN A 175 21.57 -13.88 -3.83
CA ASN A 175 20.23 -14.40 -4.09
C ASN A 175 20.04 -15.76 -3.40
N ASN A 176 18.85 -15.99 -2.86
CA ASN A 176 18.40 -17.28 -2.39
C ASN A 176 17.23 -17.77 -3.24
N GLU A 177 17.03 -19.07 -3.26
CA GLU A 177 15.83 -19.65 -3.86
C GLU A 177 14.63 -19.36 -2.96
N PRO A 178 13.45 -19.01 -3.54
CA PRO A 178 12.24 -18.83 -2.77
C PRO A 178 11.76 -20.17 -2.19
N PRO A 179 11.03 -20.18 -1.06
CA PRO A 179 10.51 -21.42 -0.47
C PRO A 179 9.46 -22.10 -1.37
N PHE A 180 8.79 -21.33 -2.21
CA PHE A 180 7.81 -21.80 -3.20
C PHE A 180 8.00 -21.01 -4.51
N TYR A 181 7.71 -21.65 -5.63
CA TYR A 181 7.63 -20.99 -6.94
C TYR A 181 6.18 -20.71 -7.32
N PRO A 182 5.91 -19.62 -8.06
CA PRO A 182 4.53 -19.15 -8.33
C PRO A 182 3.74 -20.01 -9.31
N PHE A 183 4.41 -20.89 -10.07
CA PHE A 183 3.79 -21.74 -11.08
C PHE A 183 4.28 -23.18 -11.01
N GLU A 184 3.55 -24.12 -11.59
CA GLU A 184 3.98 -25.48 -11.76
C GLU A 184 5.14 -25.57 -12.78
N GLY A 185 6.09 -26.47 -12.53
CA GLY A 185 7.23 -26.67 -13.41
C GLY A 185 8.57 -26.38 -12.71
N SER A 186 9.58 -26.03 -13.51
CA SER A 186 10.88 -25.57 -13.04
C SER A 186 11.59 -24.75 -14.10
N LYS A 187 12.67 -24.08 -13.74
CA LYS A 187 13.52 -23.36 -14.69
C LYS A 187 14.00 -24.26 -15.84
N GLU A 188 14.39 -25.50 -15.53
CA GLU A 188 15.00 -26.45 -16.48
C GLU A 188 13.96 -27.07 -17.43
N LYS A 189 12.75 -27.31 -16.94
CA LYS A 189 11.66 -27.93 -17.69
C LYS A 189 10.71 -26.89 -18.31
N GLY A 190 10.82 -25.61 -17.92
CA GLY A 190 9.87 -24.56 -18.21
C GLY A 190 8.76 -24.49 -17.17
N TRP A 191 8.12 -23.34 -17.08
CA TRP A 191 6.98 -23.07 -16.22
C TRP A 191 5.69 -23.22 -17.02
N ASP A 192 4.67 -23.84 -16.41
CA ASP A 192 3.30 -23.78 -16.91
C ASP A 192 2.60 -22.57 -16.28
N PHE A 193 2.65 -21.42 -16.95
CA PHE A 193 2.05 -20.16 -16.48
C PHE A 193 0.51 -20.21 -16.40
N PHE A 194 -0.12 -21.23 -16.98
CA PHE A 194 -1.54 -21.50 -16.82
C PHE A 194 -1.86 -22.36 -15.59
N ARG A 195 -0.85 -22.72 -14.79
CA ARG A 195 -0.98 -23.47 -13.53
C ARG A 195 -0.28 -22.78 -12.38
N PRO A 196 -0.92 -21.75 -11.78
CA PRO A 196 -0.43 -21.15 -10.55
C PRO A 196 -0.24 -22.18 -9.43
N ASN A 197 0.78 -22.00 -8.61
CA ASN A 197 1.04 -22.86 -7.46
C ASN A 197 0.30 -22.34 -6.22
N PRO A 198 -0.75 -23.01 -5.71
CA PRO A 198 -1.51 -22.54 -4.57
C PRO A 198 -0.67 -22.35 -3.28
N ASP A 199 0.38 -23.16 -3.06
CA ASP A 199 1.25 -23.02 -1.88
C ASP A 199 2.03 -21.71 -1.87
N PHE A 200 2.52 -21.27 -3.04
CA PHE A 200 3.16 -19.99 -3.17
C PHE A 200 2.20 -18.84 -2.80
N PHE A 201 0.99 -18.86 -3.36
CA PHE A 201 0.00 -17.81 -3.11
C PHE A 201 -0.52 -17.83 -1.68
N ARG A 202 -0.72 -19.00 -1.06
CA ARG A 202 -1.06 -19.11 0.37
C ARG A 202 0.03 -18.52 1.28
N ASN A 203 1.31 -18.74 0.94
CA ASN A 203 2.41 -18.12 1.66
C ASN A 203 2.38 -16.59 1.50
N PHE A 204 2.17 -16.09 0.28
CA PHE A 204 2.08 -14.66 0.00
C PHE A 204 0.92 -13.98 0.73
N GLU A 205 -0.27 -14.58 0.70
CA GLU A 205 -1.45 -14.13 1.44
C GLU A 205 -1.20 -14.02 2.94
N ARG A 206 -0.54 -15.03 3.52
CA ARG A 206 -0.16 -15.03 4.93
C ARG A 206 0.69 -13.82 5.27
N ARG A 207 1.65 -13.43 4.42
CA ARG A 207 2.50 -12.24 4.62
C ARG A 207 1.68 -10.94 4.64
N ILE A 208 0.72 -10.81 3.73
CA ILE A 208 -0.18 -9.63 3.71
C ILE A 208 -1.02 -9.56 5.00
N LEU A 209 -1.55 -10.70 5.46
CA LEU A 209 -2.31 -10.74 6.70
C LEU A 209 -1.45 -10.48 7.94
N GLU A 210 -0.18 -10.88 7.94
CA GLU A 210 0.78 -10.57 9.00
C GLU A 210 1.06 -9.05 9.05
N LEU A 211 1.23 -8.40 7.90
CA LEU A 211 1.33 -6.93 7.81
C LEU A 211 0.06 -6.24 8.32
N GLN A 212 -1.12 -6.74 7.93
CA GLN A 212 -2.40 -6.18 8.38
C GLN A 212 -2.53 -6.20 9.91
N LYS A 213 -2.07 -7.27 10.58
CA LYS A 213 -2.11 -7.39 12.05
C LYS A 213 -1.29 -6.33 12.76
N ILE A 214 -0.24 -5.82 12.13
CA ILE A 214 0.63 -4.78 12.68
C ILE A 214 0.34 -3.38 12.08
N GLY A 215 -0.79 -3.24 11.36
CA GLY A 215 -1.24 -1.94 10.82
C GLY A 215 -0.43 -1.43 9.63
N VAL A 216 0.13 -2.33 8.80
CA VAL A 216 0.98 -1.98 7.66
C VAL A 216 0.29 -2.31 6.34
N GLU A 217 0.26 -1.34 5.43
CA GLU A 217 -0.25 -1.50 4.06
C GLU A 217 0.76 -2.25 3.19
N ALA A 218 0.27 -3.20 2.40
CA ALA A 218 1.05 -3.97 1.44
C ALA A 218 0.95 -3.32 0.06
N ASP A 219 2.00 -2.65 -0.38
CA ASP A 219 2.14 -2.11 -1.73
C ASP A 219 2.71 -3.21 -2.63
N VAL A 220 1.79 -3.94 -3.27
CA VAL A 220 2.04 -5.21 -3.97
C VAL A 220 2.48 -4.94 -5.40
N ILE A 221 3.76 -5.15 -5.68
CA ILE A 221 4.37 -4.99 -7.00
C ILE A 221 4.10 -6.26 -7.82
N LEU A 222 3.28 -6.12 -8.86
CA LEU A 222 2.80 -7.24 -9.69
C LEU A 222 3.84 -7.72 -10.68
N PHE A 223 4.63 -6.80 -11.27
CA PHE A 223 5.70 -7.08 -12.22
C PHE A 223 6.96 -6.30 -11.90
N HIS A 224 8.12 -6.83 -12.30
CA HIS A 224 9.42 -6.14 -12.21
C HIS A 224 10.41 -6.71 -13.25
N PRO A 225 11.47 -5.97 -13.65
CA PRO A 225 12.44 -6.42 -14.66
C PRO A 225 13.54 -7.33 -14.12
N TYR A 226 13.56 -7.65 -12.83
CA TYR A 226 14.73 -8.20 -12.13
C TYR A 226 14.72 -9.73 -11.98
N ASP A 227 14.41 -10.46 -13.06
CA ASP A 227 14.66 -11.90 -13.14
C ASP A 227 16.03 -12.19 -13.78
N PHE A 228 16.37 -11.47 -14.85
CA PHE A 228 17.63 -11.61 -15.61
C PHE A 228 17.92 -13.06 -16.04
N GLY A 229 16.87 -13.87 -16.25
CA GLY A 229 16.99 -15.28 -16.60
C GLY A 229 17.39 -16.19 -15.43
N LYS A 230 17.34 -15.70 -14.20
CA LYS A 230 17.59 -16.52 -13.00
C LYS A 230 16.57 -17.65 -12.89
N TRP A 231 15.29 -17.31 -13.05
CA TRP A 231 14.18 -18.25 -12.99
C TRP A 231 13.35 -18.29 -14.29
N ASN A 232 13.43 -17.28 -15.15
CA ASN A 232 12.58 -17.07 -16.34
C ASN A 232 11.09 -16.87 -16.02
N LEU A 233 10.75 -16.34 -14.85
CA LEU A 233 9.39 -16.02 -14.47
C LEU A 233 8.85 -14.74 -15.15
N ASP A 234 9.75 -13.95 -15.76
CA ASP A 234 9.42 -12.76 -16.55
C ASP A 234 8.98 -13.05 -18.00
N LYS A 235 8.92 -14.34 -18.39
CA LYS A 235 8.65 -14.77 -19.75
C LYS A 235 7.16 -14.94 -20.10
N MET A 236 6.27 -14.64 -19.17
CA MET A 236 4.83 -14.70 -19.43
C MET A 236 4.44 -13.84 -20.64
N ASN A 237 3.69 -14.45 -21.56
CA ASN A 237 2.99 -13.70 -22.61
C ASN A 237 1.78 -12.93 -22.03
N SER A 238 1.09 -12.16 -22.88
CA SER A 238 0.01 -11.29 -22.42
C SER A 238 -1.24 -12.04 -21.91
N GLU A 239 -1.48 -13.27 -22.37
CA GLU A 239 -2.59 -14.10 -21.90
C GLU A 239 -2.27 -14.74 -20.56
N GLU A 240 -1.09 -15.34 -20.43
CA GLU A 240 -0.54 -15.88 -19.19
C GLU A 240 -0.46 -14.83 -18.08
N ALA A 241 0.02 -13.64 -18.40
CA ALA A 241 0.06 -12.51 -17.47
C ALA A 241 -1.35 -12.07 -17.03
N SER A 242 -2.35 -12.13 -17.93
CA SER A 242 -3.73 -11.81 -17.58
C SER A 242 -4.35 -12.86 -16.65
N LEU A 243 -4.06 -14.14 -16.86
CA LEU A 243 -4.51 -15.21 -15.96
C LEU A 243 -3.84 -15.07 -14.58
N TYR A 244 -2.52 -14.85 -14.54
CA TYR A 244 -1.79 -14.60 -13.30
C TYR A 244 -2.43 -13.44 -12.49
N LEU A 245 -2.70 -12.31 -13.16
CA LEU A 245 -3.30 -11.14 -12.50
C LEU A 245 -4.71 -11.46 -11.99
N SER A 246 -5.58 -12.06 -12.81
CA SER A 246 -6.95 -12.38 -12.38
C SER A 246 -6.97 -13.36 -11.21
N TYR A 247 -6.09 -14.35 -11.23
CA TYR A 247 -5.94 -15.33 -10.15
C TYR A 247 -5.45 -14.67 -8.85
N LEU A 248 -4.41 -13.84 -8.92
CA LEU A 248 -3.88 -13.11 -7.76
C LEU A 248 -4.94 -12.17 -7.18
N ILE A 249 -5.63 -11.39 -8.04
CA ILE A 249 -6.63 -10.42 -7.59
C ILE A 249 -7.80 -11.14 -6.92
N ALA A 250 -8.31 -12.23 -7.50
CA ALA A 250 -9.37 -13.03 -6.90
C ALA A 250 -8.97 -13.52 -5.48
N ARG A 251 -7.68 -13.79 -5.26
CA ARG A 251 -7.16 -14.27 -3.98
C ARG A 251 -7.03 -13.15 -2.92
N ILE A 252 -6.57 -11.95 -3.29
CA ILE A 252 -6.17 -10.94 -2.28
C ILE A 252 -6.92 -9.59 -2.36
N SER A 253 -7.83 -9.39 -3.32
CA SER A 253 -8.60 -8.14 -3.38
C SER A 253 -9.50 -7.91 -2.15
N SER A 254 -9.90 -8.96 -1.44
CA SER A 254 -10.66 -8.84 -0.19
C SER A 254 -9.80 -8.51 1.05
N PHE A 255 -8.50 -8.28 0.88
CA PHE A 255 -7.61 -7.87 1.97
C PHE A 255 -7.56 -6.34 2.01
N ARG A 256 -8.00 -5.73 3.09
CA ARG A 256 -8.16 -4.27 3.20
C ARG A 256 -6.87 -3.47 3.10
N ASN A 257 -5.72 -4.08 3.36
CA ASN A 257 -4.39 -3.45 3.37
C ASN A 257 -3.58 -3.67 2.08
N VAL A 258 -4.23 -3.88 0.94
CA VAL A 258 -3.56 -4.07 -0.36
C VAL A 258 -3.60 -2.78 -1.17
N TRP A 259 -2.44 -2.43 -1.76
CA TRP A 259 -2.31 -1.45 -2.83
C TRP A 259 -1.73 -2.17 -4.04
N TRP A 260 -2.21 -1.83 -5.25
CA TRP A 260 -1.71 -2.40 -6.49
C TRP A 260 -0.61 -1.51 -7.07
N SER A 261 0.62 -2.01 -7.13
CA SER A 261 1.69 -1.42 -7.94
C SER A 261 1.87 -2.29 -9.20
N MET A 262 1.40 -1.81 -10.35
CA MET A 262 1.39 -2.60 -11.59
C MET A 262 2.78 -3.13 -11.94
N ALA A 263 3.80 -2.28 -11.86
CA ALA A 263 5.17 -2.69 -12.06
C ALA A 263 6.13 -1.77 -11.30
N ASN A 264 7.28 -2.32 -10.88
CA ASN A 264 8.46 -1.56 -10.53
C ASN A 264 9.28 -1.35 -11.81
N GLU A 265 9.69 -0.09 -12.06
CA GLU A 265 10.50 0.29 -13.23
C GLU A 265 9.95 -0.29 -14.55
N TYR A 266 8.67 0.01 -14.80
CA TYR A 266 7.89 -0.54 -15.90
C TYR A 266 8.56 -0.34 -17.27
N ASP A 267 9.27 0.77 -17.43
CA ASP A 267 9.93 1.20 -18.67
C ASP A 267 11.19 0.40 -19.00
N ILE A 268 11.76 -0.34 -18.04
CA ILE A 268 12.85 -1.30 -18.27
C ILE A 268 12.28 -2.63 -18.83
N MET A 269 11.01 -2.92 -18.56
CA MET A 269 10.33 -4.10 -19.07
C MET A 269 9.96 -3.92 -20.55
N ARG A 270 10.18 -4.95 -21.36
CA ARG A 270 9.87 -4.92 -22.80
C ARG A 270 8.39 -5.17 -23.04
N LYS A 271 7.52 -4.27 -22.56
CA LYS A 271 6.07 -4.33 -22.76
C LYS A 271 5.58 -3.01 -23.35
N THR A 272 4.54 -3.10 -24.18
CA THR A 272 3.93 -1.93 -24.81
C THR A 272 2.95 -1.23 -23.86
N ASP A 273 2.59 0.04 -24.16
CA ASP A 273 1.57 0.77 -23.41
C ASP A 273 0.21 0.05 -23.47
N GLU A 274 -0.13 -0.59 -24.59
CA GLU A 274 -1.37 -1.36 -24.75
C GLU A 274 -1.39 -2.60 -23.85
N GLU A 275 -0.25 -3.26 -23.65
CA GLU A 275 -0.16 -4.38 -22.71
C GLU A 275 -0.37 -3.90 -21.26
N TRP A 276 0.26 -2.79 -20.86
CA TRP A 276 0.04 -2.19 -19.54
C TRP A 276 -1.42 -1.79 -19.35
N GLU A 277 -2.04 -1.15 -20.34
CA GLU A 277 -3.47 -0.80 -20.28
C GLU A 277 -4.37 -2.04 -20.17
N LYS A 278 -4.03 -3.13 -20.85
CA LYS A 278 -4.75 -4.41 -20.73
C LYS A 278 -4.66 -4.93 -19.29
N TYR A 279 -3.49 -4.89 -18.66
CA TYR A 279 -3.30 -5.37 -17.29
C TYR A 279 -4.03 -4.50 -16.27
N PHE A 280 -4.05 -3.19 -16.45
CA PHE A 280 -4.88 -2.32 -15.62
C PHE A 280 -6.37 -2.63 -15.77
N ARG A 281 -6.84 -2.94 -16.97
CA ARG A 281 -8.23 -3.38 -17.15
C ARG A 281 -8.54 -4.69 -16.42
N VAL A 282 -7.58 -5.60 -16.31
CA VAL A 282 -7.76 -6.81 -15.48
C VAL A 282 -7.97 -6.40 -14.02
N ILE A 283 -7.15 -5.51 -13.45
CA ILE A 283 -7.37 -5.03 -12.08
C ILE A 283 -8.76 -4.42 -11.93
N GLN A 284 -9.16 -3.51 -12.83
CA GLN A 284 -10.47 -2.85 -12.77
C GLN A 284 -11.65 -3.82 -12.86
N THR A 285 -11.46 -4.94 -13.56
CA THR A 285 -12.51 -5.95 -13.74
C THR A 285 -12.64 -6.87 -12.53
N TYR A 286 -11.52 -7.26 -11.93
CA TYR A 286 -11.47 -8.31 -10.91
C TYR A 286 -11.34 -7.77 -9.48
N ASP A 287 -11.00 -6.48 -9.27
CA ASP A 287 -11.00 -5.83 -7.97
C ASP A 287 -12.29 -5.05 -7.71
N PRO A 288 -13.28 -5.62 -7.01
CA PRO A 288 -14.56 -4.95 -6.79
C PRO A 288 -14.49 -3.85 -5.72
N TYR A 289 -13.35 -3.70 -5.03
CA TYR A 289 -13.18 -2.77 -3.92
C TYR A 289 -12.48 -1.48 -4.34
N GLY A 290 -11.86 -1.44 -5.54
CA GLY A 290 -11.18 -0.28 -6.06
C GLY A 290 -10.01 0.16 -5.16
N HIS A 291 -9.10 -0.78 -4.86
CA HIS A 291 -7.88 -0.47 -4.12
C HIS A 291 -7.04 0.56 -4.85
N LEU A 292 -6.14 1.20 -4.10
CA LEU A 292 -5.17 2.13 -4.67
C LEU A 292 -4.33 1.42 -5.74
N CYS A 293 -4.09 2.12 -6.86
CA CYS A 293 -3.43 1.53 -8.02
C CYS A 293 -2.44 2.51 -8.63
N SER A 294 -1.21 2.06 -8.85
CA SER A 294 -0.12 2.86 -9.40
C SER A 294 0.76 2.06 -10.36
N ILE A 295 1.72 2.73 -10.97
CA ILE A 295 2.83 2.15 -11.72
C ILE A 295 4.07 3.00 -11.48
N HIS A 296 5.24 2.35 -11.37
CA HIS A 296 6.48 2.99 -10.96
C HIS A 296 7.49 3.02 -12.11
N ASN A 297 8.07 4.19 -12.37
CA ASN A 297 9.07 4.41 -13.41
C ASN A 297 10.49 4.03 -12.98
N GLY A 298 11.34 3.64 -13.92
CA GLY A 298 12.79 3.73 -13.81
C GLY A 298 13.28 5.11 -14.28
N MET A 299 13.20 5.37 -15.57
CA MET A 299 13.61 6.64 -16.19
C MET A 299 12.48 7.34 -16.93
N ALA A 300 11.62 6.58 -17.62
CA ALA A 300 10.55 7.12 -18.42
C ALA A 300 9.22 7.19 -17.65
N TRP A 301 8.55 8.33 -17.73
CA TRP A 301 7.30 8.57 -17.05
C TRP A 301 6.14 7.87 -17.73
N TYR A 302 5.32 7.18 -16.95
CA TYR A 302 4.00 6.70 -17.39
C TYR A 302 3.03 7.88 -17.46
N ASN A 303 1.98 7.75 -18.28
CA ASN A 303 0.91 8.74 -18.29
C ASN A 303 0.00 8.59 -17.05
N HIS A 304 0.36 9.27 -15.97
CA HIS A 304 -0.40 9.24 -14.72
C HIS A 304 -1.78 9.92 -14.78
N SER A 305 -2.17 10.53 -15.92
CA SER A 305 -3.54 11.04 -16.13
C SER A 305 -4.56 9.92 -16.36
N LYS A 306 -4.12 8.69 -16.65
CA LYS A 306 -5.01 7.57 -16.89
C LYS A 306 -5.95 7.34 -15.69
N PRO A 307 -7.24 7.00 -15.94
CA PRO A 307 -8.26 6.92 -14.88
C PRO A 307 -8.03 5.78 -13.87
N TRP A 308 -7.30 4.75 -14.24
CA TRP A 308 -6.95 3.64 -13.36
C TRP A 308 -5.78 3.92 -12.41
N ILE A 309 -5.02 4.99 -12.64
CA ILE A 309 -3.99 5.44 -11.72
C ILE A 309 -4.63 6.30 -10.62
N THR A 310 -4.52 5.87 -9.39
CA THR A 310 -5.08 6.57 -8.23
C THR A 310 -4.10 7.58 -7.64
N HIS A 311 -2.81 7.28 -7.67
CA HIS A 311 -1.72 8.11 -7.14
C HIS A 311 -0.46 7.90 -7.97
N LEU A 312 0.43 8.88 -7.93
CA LEU A 312 1.74 8.78 -8.57
C LEU A 312 2.68 7.97 -7.67
N SER A 313 3.34 6.98 -8.25
CA SER A 313 4.46 6.25 -7.65
C SER A 313 5.71 6.59 -8.46
N ILE A 314 6.66 7.30 -7.88
CA ILE A 314 7.73 7.96 -8.63
C ILE A 314 9.09 7.57 -8.10
N GLN A 315 10.02 7.27 -9.02
CA GLN A 315 11.46 7.21 -8.76
C GLN A 315 12.12 8.51 -9.22
N THR A 316 12.73 9.23 -8.28
CA THR A 316 13.46 10.46 -8.58
C THR A 316 14.37 10.90 -7.45
N ALA A 317 15.50 11.52 -7.83
CA ALA A 317 16.33 12.29 -6.91
C ALA A 317 15.92 13.79 -6.86
N TYR A 318 15.05 14.24 -7.78
CA TYR A 318 14.67 15.65 -7.98
C TYR A 318 13.34 15.94 -7.30
N LEU A 319 13.36 16.34 -6.04
CA LEU A 319 12.17 16.56 -5.23
C LEU A 319 11.55 17.97 -5.40
N GLN A 320 12.25 18.88 -6.07
CA GLN A 320 11.77 20.26 -6.31
C GLN A 320 10.52 20.30 -7.19
N ASP A 321 10.33 19.31 -8.06
CA ASP A 321 9.25 19.29 -9.06
C ASP A 321 7.94 18.66 -8.53
N ILE A 322 7.93 18.21 -7.27
CA ILE A 322 6.76 17.54 -6.64
C ILE A 322 5.47 18.36 -6.78
N GLN A 323 5.56 19.68 -6.54
CA GLN A 323 4.37 20.55 -6.61
C GLN A 323 3.84 20.63 -8.03
N ASP A 324 4.72 20.69 -9.04
CA ASP A 324 4.32 20.74 -10.46
C ASP A 324 3.63 19.44 -10.87
N TRP A 325 4.13 18.28 -10.43
CA TRP A 325 3.47 16.98 -10.69
C TRP A 325 2.11 16.90 -10.00
N ARG A 326 2.04 17.33 -8.76
CA ARG A 326 0.79 17.39 -8.00
C ARG A 326 -0.26 18.25 -8.70
N GLU A 327 0.14 19.42 -9.20
CA GLU A 327 -0.74 20.32 -9.94
C GLU A 327 -1.12 19.78 -11.33
N LEU A 328 -0.20 19.13 -12.02
CA LEU A 328 -0.42 18.56 -13.36
C LEU A 328 -1.41 17.41 -13.33
N TYR A 329 -1.23 16.46 -12.41
CA TYR A 329 -2.00 15.22 -12.39
C TYR A 329 -3.22 15.25 -11.46
N LYS A 330 -3.30 16.21 -10.53
CA LYS A 330 -4.38 16.32 -9.53
C LYS A 330 -4.61 15.00 -8.77
N LYS A 331 -3.53 14.39 -8.30
CA LYS A 331 -3.50 13.12 -7.55
C LYS A 331 -2.46 13.19 -6.45
N PRO A 332 -2.56 12.35 -5.41
CA PRO A 332 -1.49 12.21 -4.43
C PRO A 332 -0.18 11.78 -5.10
N VAL A 333 0.92 12.25 -4.57
CA VAL A 333 2.27 11.91 -5.03
C VAL A 333 3.00 11.14 -3.94
N VAL A 334 3.54 9.98 -4.28
CA VAL A 334 4.42 9.19 -3.44
C VAL A 334 5.77 9.04 -4.14
N ILE A 335 6.82 9.53 -3.51
CA ILE A 335 8.19 9.29 -3.98
C ILE A 335 8.61 7.93 -3.42
N ASP A 336 8.36 6.89 -4.20
CA ASP A 336 8.59 5.51 -3.79
C ASP A 336 10.05 5.08 -3.87
N GLU A 337 10.86 5.78 -4.66
CA GLU A 337 12.31 5.64 -4.66
C GLU A 337 12.96 7.02 -4.78
N CYS A 338 13.55 7.49 -3.67
CA CYS A 338 14.25 8.76 -3.62
C CYS A 338 15.77 8.61 -3.47
N VAL A 339 16.35 7.48 -3.93
CA VAL A 339 17.67 6.97 -3.54
C VAL A 339 17.65 6.45 -2.09
N TYR A 340 18.53 5.55 -1.71
CA TYR A 340 18.45 4.85 -0.43
C TYR A 340 19.61 5.21 0.52
N GLU A 341 19.31 5.22 1.82
CA GLU A 341 20.34 5.29 2.87
C GLU A 341 21.21 4.03 2.83
N GLY A 342 22.54 4.19 2.85
CA GLY A 342 23.39 3.00 2.83
C GLY A 342 24.83 3.26 2.50
N ASN A 343 25.51 2.19 2.01
CA ASN A 343 26.93 2.23 1.71
C ASN A 343 27.35 1.30 0.55
N ILE A 344 26.41 0.87 -0.29
CA ILE A 344 26.77 0.14 -1.51
C ILE A 344 27.48 1.07 -2.51
N PRO A 345 28.29 0.53 -3.45
CA PRO A 345 29.02 1.37 -4.40
C PRO A 345 28.13 2.07 -5.43
N ASN A 346 26.87 1.67 -5.56
CA ASN A 346 25.92 2.22 -6.51
C ASN A 346 25.33 3.53 -6.00
N ASP A 347 25.27 4.56 -6.84
CA ASP A 347 24.81 5.91 -6.48
C ASP A 347 23.37 5.95 -5.93
N TRP A 348 22.54 4.98 -6.30
CA TRP A 348 21.17 4.87 -5.82
C TRP A 348 21.04 4.32 -4.38
N GLY A 349 22.13 3.87 -3.74
CA GLY A 349 22.08 3.19 -2.44
C GLY A 349 23.21 3.58 -1.49
N ASN A 350 23.63 4.85 -1.46
CA ASN A 350 24.72 5.31 -0.61
C ASN A 350 24.48 6.72 -0.03
N LEU A 351 23.21 7.08 0.18
CA LEU A 351 22.87 8.31 0.90
C LEU A 351 23.29 8.25 2.36
N THR A 352 23.61 9.40 2.90
CA THR A 352 23.69 9.57 4.35
C THR A 352 22.29 9.56 4.97
N ALA A 353 22.20 9.21 6.24
CA ALA A 353 20.93 9.26 6.99
C ALA A 353 20.33 10.67 7.03
N GLU A 354 21.18 11.70 7.13
CA GLU A 354 20.78 13.11 7.13
C GLU A 354 20.07 13.48 5.83
N GLU A 355 20.62 13.05 4.70
CA GLU A 355 20.03 13.34 3.40
C GLU A 355 18.73 12.53 3.20
N MET A 356 18.64 11.30 3.67
CA MET A 356 17.39 10.53 3.66
C MET A 356 16.29 11.26 4.45
N VAL A 357 16.58 11.73 5.65
CA VAL A 357 15.64 12.52 6.47
C VAL A 357 15.25 13.81 5.75
N ASN A 358 16.23 14.51 5.17
CA ASN A 358 15.99 15.75 4.40
C ASN A 358 14.99 15.50 3.24
N ARG A 359 15.11 14.38 2.52
CA ARG A 359 14.22 14.02 1.41
C ARG A 359 12.79 13.77 1.87
N PHE A 360 12.61 13.12 3.02
CA PHE A 360 11.29 12.96 3.63
C PHE A 360 10.65 14.30 4.00
N TRP A 361 11.40 15.19 4.63
CA TRP A 361 10.90 16.52 4.99
C TRP A 361 10.56 17.38 3.77
N ILE A 362 11.41 17.37 2.74
CA ILE A 362 11.14 18.09 1.49
C ILE A 362 9.89 17.55 0.82
N SER A 363 9.76 16.22 0.69
CA SER A 363 8.61 15.57 0.08
C SER A 363 7.33 15.96 0.80
N TYR A 364 7.29 15.83 2.12
CA TYR A 364 6.11 16.21 2.91
C TYR A 364 5.78 17.69 2.78
N CYS A 365 6.75 18.58 2.96
CA CYS A 365 6.51 20.03 2.87
C CYS A 365 6.17 20.51 1.45
N ARG A 366 6.36 19.68 0.43
CA ARG A 366 5.89 19.91 -0.94
C ARG A 366 4.58 19.20 -1.28
N GLY A 367 3.93 18.60 -0.27
CA GLY A 367 2.63 17.95 -0.40
C GLY A 367 2.68 16.56 -1.03
N ALA A 368 3.78 15.85 -0.84
CA ALA A 368 3.95 14.45 -1.22
C ALA A 368 4.32 13.57 -0.03
N TYR A 369 4.32 12.27 -0.24
CA TYR A 369 4.78 11.26 0.70
C TYR A 369 6.06 10.62 0.18
N CYS A 370 6.81 9.92 1.05
CA CYS A 370 8.08 9.35 0.69
C CYS A 370 8.22 7.92 1.24
N THR A 371 8.98 7.10 0.52
CA THR A 371 9.30 5.72 0.90
C THR A 371 10.80 5.59 1.17
N HIS A 372 11.12 5.05 2.33
CA HIS A 372 12.46 4.75 2.78
C HIS A 372 13.00 3.47 2.12
N GLY A 373 14.31 3.40 1.95
CA GLY A 373 15.02 2.17 1.70
C GLY A 373 16.42 2.23 2.32
N GLU A 374 16.95 1.06 2.67
CA GLU A 374 18.24 0.95 3.32
C GLU A 374 19.09 -0.14 2.68
N THR A 375 20.35 0.19 2.36
CA THR A 375 21.28 -0.64 1.58
C THR A 375 22.65 -0.74 2.24
N TYR A 376 22.71 -0.90 3.56
CA TYR A 376 23.95 -1.17 4.26
C TYR A 376 24.43 -2.60 3.98
N ILE A 377 25.70 -2.73 3.53
CA ILE A 377 26.37 -4.02 3.37
C ILE A 377 26.82 -4.52 4.75
N HIS A 378 26.51 -5.77 5.05
CA HIS A 378 27.05 -6.46 6.21
C HIS A 378 27.47 -7.89 5.86
N ARG A 379 28.15 -8.58 6.80
CA ARG A 379 28.78 -9.89 6.57
C ARG A 379 27.83 -10.98 6.06
N GLU A 380 26.55 -10.91 6.39
CA GLU A 380 25.52 -11.87 5.96
C GLU A 380 24.87 -11.49 4.63
N ASN A 381 25.27 -10.37 4.07
CA ASN A 381 24.72 -9.82 2.84
C ASN A 381 23.18 -9.74 2.82
N ILE A 382 22.55 -9.49 3.97
CA ILE A 382 21.12 -9.22 4.10
C ILE A 382 20.97 -7.71 4.12
N LEU A 383 20.40 -7.18 3.05
CA LEU A 383 20.09 -5.76 2.91
C LEU A 383 18.60 -5.56 3.14
N TRP A 384 18.24 -4.58 3.97
CA TRP A 384 16.85 -4.25 4.26
C TRP A 384 16.02 -4.07 2.98
N TRP A 385 16.49 -3.23 2.07
CA TRP A 385 15.88 -2.95 0.78
C TRP A 385 15.45 -4.21 -0.01
N SER A 386 16.21 -5.30 0.07
CA SER A 386 15.92 -6.51 -0.68
C SER A 386 15.22 -7.58 0.11
N LYS A 387 15.69 -7.88 1.32
CA LYS A 387 15.31 -9.08 2.09
C LYS A 387 14.67 -8.79 3.43
N GLY A 388 14.65 -7.54 3.88
CA GLY A 388 14.22 -7.21 5.23
C GLY A 388 15.28 -7.52 6.29
N GLY A 389 14.84 -7.99 7.46
CA GLY A 389 15.71 -8.26 8.60
C GLY A 389 15.77 -7.11 9.60
N LYS A 390 16.95 -6.58 9.86
CA LYS A 390 17.19 -5.44 10.76
C LYS A 390 17.53 -4.18 9.98
N LEU A 391 17.16 -3.04 10.55
CA LEU A 391 17.62 -1.72 10.13
C LEU A 391 18.91 -1.35 10.86
N TYR A 392 19.84 -0.74 10.14
CA TYR A 392 21.13 -0.27 10.65
C TYR A 392 21.29 1.25 10.51
N GLY A 393 20.44 1.87 9.70
CA GLY A 393 20.42 3.29 9.44
C GLY A 393 19.93 4.12 10.61
N LYS A 394 20.19 5.43 10.54
CA LYS A 394 19.76 6.39 11.54
C LYS A 394 18.55 7.19 11.15
N SER A 395 18.09 7.07 9.89
CA SER A 395 16.92 7.81 9.40
C SER A 395 15.58 7.30 9.98
N PRO A 396 15.36 6.00 10.28
CA PRO A 396 14.02 5.52 10.67
C PRO A 396 13.42 6.21 11.90
N GLU A 397 14.22 6.48 12.95
CA GLU A 397 13.76 7.19 14.14
C GLU A 397 13.38 8.65 13.83
N ARG A 398 14.11 9.29 12.92
CA ARG A 398 13.89 10.68 12.49
C ARG A 398 12.72 10.81 11.55
N ILE A 399 12.48 9.78 10.76
CA ILE A 399 11.26 9.64 9.94
C ILE A 399 10.04 9.45 10.86
N ALA A 400 10.16 8.66 11.93
CA ALA A 400 9.13 8.54 12.95
C ALA A 400 8.82 9.89 13.64
N PHE A 401 9.85 10.70 13.88
CA PHE A 401 9.67 12.06 14.40
C PHE A 401 8.89 12.95 13.42
N LEU A 402 9.22 12.93 12.13
CA LEU A 402 8.44 13.64 11.11
C LEU A 402 6.99 13.13 11.09
N HIS A 403 6.76 11.82 11.12
CA HIS A 403 5.41 11.25 11.11
C HIS A 403 4.54 11.79 12.25
N ARG A 404 5.09 11.94 13.47
CA ARG A 404 4.38 12.62 14.56
C ARG A 404 3.96 14.03 14.18
N ILE A 405 4.86 14.80 13.57
CA ILE A 405 4.58 16.19 13.16
C ILE A 405 3.46 16.22 12.10
N MET A 406 3.45 15.26 11.17
CA MET A 406 2.40 15.09 10.18
C MET A 406 1.04 14.80 10.82
N THR A 407 1.00 13.92 11.83
CA THR A 407 -0.24 13.57 12.54
C THR A 407 -0.75 14.68 13.46
N GLU A 408 0.09 15.64 13.85
CA GLU A 408 -0.30 16.85 14.59
C GLU A 408 -0.82 17.97 13.69
N ALA A 409 -0.73 17.83 12.36
CA ALA A 409 -1.29 18.79 11.41
C ALA A 409 -2.83 18.72 11.41
N PRO A 410 -3.54 19.80 11.00
CA PRO A 410 -5.00 19.80 10.90
C PRO A 410 -5.53 18.62 10.07
N ALA A 411 -6.51 17.91 10.63
CA ALA A 411 -7.06 16.68 10.05
C ALA A 411 -7.76 16.89 8.69
N GLU A 412 -8.24 18.11 8.41
CA GLU A 412 -8.84 18.49 7.14
C GLU A 412 -7.83 18.54 6.00
N GLY A 413 -6.53 18.49 6.34
CA GLY A 413 -5.41 18.52 5.41
C GLY A 413 -4.66 19.86 5.40
N VAL A 414 -3.44 19.78 4.88
CA VAL A 414 -2.52 20.89 4.69
C VAL A 414 -2.09 20.92 3.23
N TYR A 415 -1.69 22.06 2.72
CA TYR A 415 -1.27 22.19 1.33
C TYR A 415 0.05 22.95 1.18
N PRO A 416 0.87 22.61 0.18
CA PRO A 416 2.14 23.29 -0.04
C PRO A 416 1.91 24.67 -0.67
N LEU A 417 2.67 25.67 -0.20
CA LEU A 417 2.78 26.94 -0.88
C LEU A 417 3.94 26.90 -1.86
N HIS A 418 3.64 27.23 -3.12
CA HIS A 418 4.66 27.38 -4.14
C HIS A 418 5.35 28.75 -3.97
N ASN A 419 6.64 28.72 -3.60
CA ASN A 419 7.46 29.93 -3.54
C ASN A 419 8.66 29.78 -4.46
N GLN A 420 8.60 30.42 -5.62
CA GLN A 420 9.66 30.38 -6.64
C GLN A 420 10.97 31.06 -6.21
N TRP A 421 10.90 31.91 -5.18
CA TRP A 421 12.02 32.77 -4.80
C TRP A 421 12.85 32.25 -3.62
N ASN A 422 12.27 31.39 -2.80
CA ASN A 422 12.90 30.86 -1.60
C ASN A 422 13.20 29.38 -1.72
N LYS A 423 14.32 28.94 -1.18
CA LYS A 423 14.67 27.50 -1.09
C LYS A 423 13.89 26.78 -0.01
N GLU A 424 13.27 27.50 0.91
CA GLU A 424 12.42 26.93 1.94
C GLU A 424 11.15 26.33 1.34
N THR A 425 10.71 25.22 1.87
CA THR A 425 9.44 24.60 1.55
C THR A 425 8.41 24.94 2.62
N GLN A 426 7.19 25.24 2.21
CA GLN A 426 6.14 25.67 3.12
C GLN A 426 4.90 24.79 2.95
N LEU A 427 4.39 24.29 4.07
CA LEU A 427 3.14 23.57 4.14
C LEU A 427 2.19 24.31 5.07
N ILE A 428 0.95 24.54 4.65
CA ILE A 428 0.03 25.36 5.41
C ILE A 428 -1.39 24.78 5.49
N LYS A 429 -2.09 25.13 6.58
CA LYS A 429 -3.53 25.31 6.66
C LYS A 429 -3.75 26.79 6.95
N ASP A 430 -4.26 27.52 5.98
CA ASP A 430 -4.38 28.98 6.12
C ASP A 430 -5.11 29.36 7.40
N ARG A 431 -4.58 30.39 8.11
CA ARG A 431 -5.06 30.95 9.37
C ARG A 431 -4.95 30.04 10.61
N GLU A 432 -4.50 28.77 10.44
CA GLU A 432 -4.47 27.79 11.52
C GLU A 432 -3.07 27.27 11.83
N TRP A 433 -2.34 26.85 10.77
CA TRP A 433 -1.11 26.10 10.92
C TRP A 433 -0.15 26.33 9.76
N TYR A 434 1.14 26.51 10.07
CA TYR A 434 2.19 26.76 9.09
C TYR A 434 3.43 25.98 9.47
N LEU A 435 4.11 25.37 8.48
CA LEU A 435 5.39 24.71 8.63
C LEU A 435 6.34 25.19 7.52
N TYR A 436 7.46 25.73 7.94
CA TYR A 436 8.55 26.22 7.09
C TYR A 436 9.75 25.33 7.30
N TYR A 437 10.21 24.64 6.27
CA TYR A 437 11.39 23.77 6.33
C TYR A 437 12.52 24.34 5.48
N TYR A 438 13.70 24.44 6.07
CA TYR A 438 14.84 25.13 5.48
C TYR A 438 15.88 24.19 4.85
N GLY A 439 15.67 22.86 4.90
CA GLY A 439 16.53 21.86 4.26
C GLY A 439 17.98 21.94 4.77
N ASN A 440 18.90 21.97 3.81
CA ASN A 440 20.34 22.05 4.11
C ASN A 440 20.86 23.50 4.24
N SER A 441 19.97 24.49 4.34
CA SER A 441 20.35 25.88 4.60
C SER A 441 20.74 26.09 6.08
N GLN A 442 21.67 27.04 6.33
CA GLN A 442 22.24 27.32 7.65
C GLN A 442 21.94 28.74 8.14
N GLN A 443 20.75 29.25 7.90
CA GLN A 443 20.41 30.59 8.30
C GLN A 443 20.31 30.77 9.83
N ALA A 444 20.78 31.91 10.31
CA ALA A 444 20.68 32.28 11.72
C ALA A 444 19.34 32.93 12.09
N MET A 445 18.52 33.27 11.11
CA MET A 445 17.22 33.94 11.30
C MET A 445 16.20 33.37 10.34
N ALA A 446 14.99 33.11 10.82
CA ALA A 446 13.82 32.85 9.98
C ALA A 446 13.00 34.13 9.80
N ARG A 447 12.53 34.39 8.59
CA ARG A 447 11.55 35.44 8.26
C ARG A 447 10.30 34.78 7.77
N ILE A 448 9.23 34.87 8.55
CA ILE A 448 7.96 34.24 8.26
C ILE A 448 6.84 35.25 8.15
N MET A 449 5.81 34.93 7.37
CA MET A 449 4.63 35.78 7.20
C MET A 449 3.42 35.07 7.77
N LEU A 450 2.77 35.68 8.74
CA LEU A 450 1.56 35.19 9.40
C LEU A 450 0.42 36.21 9.18
N PRO A 451 -0.84 35.80 9.30
CA PRO A 451 -1.98 36.73 9.35
C PRO A 451 -1.79 37.77 10.46
N LYS A 452 -2.00 39.06 10.12
CA LYS A 452 -1.77 40.17 11.06
C LYS A 452 -2.80 40.23 12.18
N GLU A 453 -4.00 39.76 11.90
CA GLU A 453 -5.17 39.77 12.78
C GLU A 453 -5.26 38.57 13.73
N LEU A 454 -4.39 37.59 13.57
CA LEU A 454 -4.32 36.40 14.39
C LEU A 454 -3.01 36.33 15.16
N LYS A 455 -3.02 35.61 16.27
CA LYS A 455 -1.84 35.35 17.08
C LYS A 455 -1.43 33.89 16.97
N PHE A 456 -0.13 33.66 16.96
CA PHE A 456 0.46 32.34 16.79
C PHE A 456 1.51 32.07 17.87
N ARG A 457 1.59 30.80 18.28
CA ARG A 457 2.77 30.27 18.96
C ARG A 457 3.71 29.67 17.93
N LEU A 458 5.01 29.94 18.15
CA LEU A 458 6.05 29.43 17.25
C LEU A 458 6.90 28.38 17.96
N GLU A 459 7.38 27.43 17.18
CA GLU A 459 8.27 26.37 17.58
C GLU A 459 9.40 26.22 16.55
N VAL A 460 10.64 26.13 17.03
CA VAL A 460 11.78 25.73 16.19
C VAL A 460 11.98 24.24 16.32
N ILE A 461 11.98 23.55 15.20
CA ILE A 461 12.11 22.09 15.11
C ILE A 461 13.46 21.76 14.52
N ASP A 462 14.24 20.94 15.21
CA ASP A 462 15.46 20.34 14.69
C ASP A 462 15.13 18.94 14.19
N ALA A 463 15.07 18.76 12.88
CA ALA A 463 14.67 17.50 12.26
C ALA A 463 15.68 16.37 12.50
N TRP A 464 16.97 16.71 12.60
CA TRP A 464 18.01 15.72 12.84
C TRP A 464 18.12 15.29 14.30
N ASN A 465 18.10 16.26 15.25
CA ASN A 465 18.18 15.97 16.67
C ASN A 465 16.82 15.66 17.31
N MET A 466 15.75 15.67 16.52
CA MET A 466 14.37 15.34 16.94
C MET A 466 13.88 16.20 18.13
N THR A 467 14.19 17.50 18.12
CA THR A 467 13.78 18.42 19.18
C THR A 467 12.80 19.46 18.70
N ILE A 468 11.87 19.86 19.57
CA ILE A 468 10.93 20.96 19.35
C ILE A 468 11.15 21.97 20.49
N THR A 469 11.56 23.19 20.14
CA THR A 469 11.82 24.25 21.08
C THR A 469 10.80 25.37 20.91
N PRO A 470 9.94 25.64 21.89
CA PRO A 470 9.02 26.78 21.84
C PRO A 470 9.78 28.12 21.79
N VAL A 471 9.27 29.05 20.97
CA VAL A 471 9.74 30.42 20.93
C VAL A 471 8.86 31.25 21.88
N ALA A 472 9.48 31.98 22.80
CA ALA A 472 8.77 32.79 23.80
C ALA A 472 8.02 33.96 23.10
N GLY A 473 6.77 34.17 23.46
CA GLY A 473 5.91 35.25 22.93
C GLY A 473 4.77 34.79 22.04
N GLU A 474 4.02 35.76 21.56
CA GLU A 474 2.93 35.58 20.58
C GLU A 474 3.28 36.40 19.34
N PHE A 475 3.01 35.85 18.17
CA PHE A 475 3.50 36.37 16.90
C PHE A 475 2.36 36.62 15.92
N SER A 476 2.52 37.66 15.09
CA SER A 476 1.59 37.98 14.00
C SER A 476 2.30 38.78 12.90
N GLY A 477 1.77 38.81 11.70
CA GLY A 477 2.34 39.56 10.58
C GLY A 477 3.75 39.10 10.20
N ARG A 478 4.59 40.06 9.76
CA ARG A 478 6.00 39.77 9.47
C ARG A 478 6.77 39.56 10.76
N THR A 479 7.29 38.38 10.92
CA THR A 479 7.98 37.94 12.15
C THR A 479 9.38 37.46 11.79
N GLU A 480 10.37 37.84 12.63
CA GLU A 480 11.74 37.35 12.57
C GLU A 480 12.05 36.63 13.87
N ILE A 481 12.61 35.41 13.76
CA ILE A 481 13.03 34.61 14.93
C ILE A 481 14.45 34.07 14.73
N PRO A 482 15.24 33.93 15.79
CA PRO A 482 16.57 33.35 15.70
C PRO A 482 16.47 31.85 15.40
N LEU A 483 17.37 31.35 14.57
CA LEU A 483 17.58 29.94 14.26
C LEU A 483 18.99 29.52 14.71
N PRO A 484 19.21 28.21 14.92
CA PRO A 484 20.50 27.71 15.42
C PRO A 484 21.67 27.79 14.43
N GLY A 485 21.46 28.29 13.19
CA GLY A 485 22.52 28.43 12.18
C GLY A 485 23.08 27.09 11.68
N ARG A 486 22.26 26.07 11.59
CA ARG A 486 22.61 24.72 11.09
C ARG A 486 21.55 24.17 10.14
N PRO A 487 21.87 23.13 9.35
CA PRO A 487 20.90 22.49 8.45
C PRO A 487 19.77 21.75 9.19
N TYR A 488 18.74 21.38 8.43
CA TYR A 488 17.61 20.51 8.82
C TYR A 488 16.77 21.10 9.95
N VAL A 489 16.51 22.40 9.87
CA VAL A 489 15.66 23.14 10.81
C VAL A 489 14.33 23.47 10.15
N ALA A 490 13.26 23.41 10.92
CA ALA A 490 11.94 23.91 10.54
C ALA A 490 11.40 24.88 11.58
N VAL A 491 10.44 25.73 11.16
CA VAL A 491 9.63 26.56 12.05
C VAL A 491 8.18 26.15 11.88
N ARG A 492 7.50 25.85 13.00
CA ARG A 492 6.06 25.59 13.02
C ARG A 492 5.33 26.71 13.73
N ALA A 493 4.23 27.20 13.11
CA ALA A 493 3.34 28.17 13.71
C ALA A 493 1.96 27.54 13.91
N LYS A 494 1.39 27.67 15.09
CA LYS A 494 0.04 27.23 15.46
C LYS A 494 -0.77 28.43 15.96
N VAL A 495 -1.98 28.62 15.44
CA VAL A 495 -2.86 29.69 15.87
C VAL A 495 -3.22 29.52 17.37
N ILE A 496 -3.32 30.62 18.08
CA ILE A 496 -3.82 30.66 19.43
C ILE A 496 -5.33 30.88 19.33
N ASN A 497 -6.10 29.83 19.62
CA ASN A 497 -7.56 29.95 19.72
C ASN A 497 -7.86 30.73 21.01
N GLU A 498 -8.52 31.88 20.89
CA GLU A 498 -9.16 32.54 22.04
C GLU A 498 -10.35 31.65 22.46
N ASN A 499 -10.20 30.98 23.63
CA ASN A 499 -11.30 30.23 24.25
C ASN A 499 -12.41 31.16 24.73
#